data_ae395cc237b50694ac90df63ac55c07b
#
_entry.id   ae395cc237b50694ac90df63ac55c07b
#
_cell.length_a   1.000
_cell.length_b   1.000
_cell.length_c   1.000
_cell.angle_alpha   90.00
_cell.angle_beta   90.00
_cell.angle_gamma   90.00
#
_symmetry.space_group_name_H-M   'P 1'
#
loop_
_entity.id
_entity.type
_entity.pdbx_description
1 polymer ?
#
loop_
_entity_poly.entity_id
_entity_poly.type
_entity_poly.pdbx_seq_one_letter_code
_entity_poly.pdbx_strand_id
1 'polypeptide(L)'
;MNAHSLSMMPVEKIPEGEKYDGGYLEFADMGYVREMAALAKEADVHYVCYCIPMMSLSGADHPVNGPSAMSVEAAHRYLDKIIEICDIFGINTLGGGYGRLETKYSRYNKAVSFDEVKKFVVGNLKELGRCLEGTDIMMAYENHCDFTGREIASILEEVDHPNIGGMFDIGNGAVICCDPMADVEYLAPWAVAAHFKDFKVIDNPVFEHLWQDMPMILKGCLLGEGIIDFDVIMKAICEKAKRKQNMILMAEPAFILPEKHYNCLEEMHQFDRECTYQFVDFMQKLVEKY
;
A
#
# COMPACT_ATOMS: atom_id res chain seq x y z
N MET A 1 -2.07 -8.73 -19.52
CA MET A 1 -2.68 -8.34 -18.23
C MET A 1 -2.21 -6.94 -17.91
N ASN A 2 -3.10 -5.94 -17.94
CA ASN A 2 -2.77 -4.52 -17.81
C ASN A 2 -3.47 -3.93 -16.57
N ALA A 3 -3.26 -4.57 -15.40
CA ALA A 3 -3.86 -4.14 -14.15
C ALA A 3 -2.86 -3.30 -13.35
N HIS A 4 -3.29 -2.15 -12.87
CA HIS A 4 -2.45 -1.17 -12.19
C HIS A 4 -3.13 -0.63 -10.91
N SER A 5 -2.32 -0.18 -9.97
CA SER A 5 -2.79 0.72 -8.91
C SER A 5 -2.94 2.14 -9.44
N LEU A 6 -4.03 2.80 -9.07
CA LEU A 6 -4.25 4.20 -9.37
C LEU A 6 -3.85 5.05 -8.17
N SER A 7 -2.91 5.95 -8.39
CA SER A 7 -2.60 7.04 -7.47
C SER A 7 -2.75 8.35 -8.24
N MET A 8 -4.00 8.67 -8.56
CA MET A 8 -4.32 9.83 -9.37
C MET A 8 -4.40 11.08 -8.48
N MET A 9 -3.68 12.11 -8.90
CA MET A 9 -3.93 13.47 -8.45
C MET A 9 -4.64 14.22 -9.59
N PRO A 10 -5.97 14.23 -9.63
CA PRO A 10 -6.69 14.96 -10.65
C PRO A 10 -6.38 16.45 -10.54
N VAL A 11 -6.41 17.15 -11.67
CA VAL A 11 -6.17 18.60 -11.69
C VAL A 11 -7.27 19.27 -10.87
N GLU A 12 -6.86 19.93 -9.79
CA GLU A 12 -7.77 20.64 -8.91
C GLU A 12 -7.86 22.11 -9.34
N LYS A 13 -9.10 22.61 -9.43
CA LYS A 13 -9.38 24.03 -9.67
C LYS A 13 -9.88 24.64 -8.37
N ILE A 14 -8.97 25.25 -7.61
CA ILE A 14 -9.34 25.90 -6.35
C ILE A 14 -10.10 27.17 -6.68
N PRO A 15 -11.32 27.36 -6.14
CA PRO A 15 -12.07 28.59 -6.32
C PRO A 15 -11.31 29.81 -5.79
N GLU A 16 -11.54 30.98 -6.41
CA GLU A 16 -10.92 32.23 -5.98
C GLU A 16 -11.32 32.54 -4.53
N GLY A 17 -10.35 32.75 -3.65
CA GLY A 17 -10.55 33.00 -2.23
C GLY A 17 -10.51 31.79 -1.30
N GLU A 18 -10.50 30.57 -1.86
CA GLU A 18 -10.28 29.34 -1.09
C GLU A 18 -8.79 29.11 -0.87
N LYS A 19 -8.45 28.50 0.26
CA LYS A 19 -7.06 28.10 0.53
C LYS A 19 -6.87 26.64 0.22
N TYR A 20 -5.86 26.36 -0.61
CA TYR A 20 -5.40 24.99 -0.80
C TYR A 20 -4.66 24.55 0.48
N ASP A 21 -5.16 23.54 1.13
CA ASP A 21 -4.53 22.94 2.32
C ASP A 21 -4.13 21.47 2.13
N GLY A 22 -3.73 21.15 0.92
CA GLY A 22 -2.97 19.93 0.66
C GLY A 22 -3.77 18.69 0.27
N GLY A 23 -4.74 18.79 -0.62
CA GLY A 23 -5.27 17.59 -1.25
C GLY A 23 -6.79 17.47 -1.30
N TYR A 24 -7.50 18.54 -1.48
CA TYR A 24 -8.95 18.48 -1.63
C TYR A 24 -9.36 17.95 -3.01
N LEU A 25 -9.63 16.68 -3.11
CA LEU A 25 -10.27 16.11 -4.30
C LEU A 25 -11.69 16.68 -4.54
N GLU A 26 -12.27 17.41 -3.60
CA GLU A 26 -13.55 18.06 -3.81
C GLU A 26 -13.51 19.10 -4.94
N PHE A 27 -12.31 19.65 -5.25
CA PHE A 27 -12.08 20.56 -6.37
C PHE A 27 -11.56 19.84 -7.63
N ALA A 28 -11.56 18.52 -7.63
CA ALA A 28 -11.05 17.74 -8.74
C ALA A 28 -11.80 18.05 -10.04
N ASP A 29 -11.05 18.16 -11.14
CA ASP A 29 -11.63 18.24 -12.47
C ASP A 29 -12.16 16.86 -12.91
N MET A 30 -13.43 16.62 -12.64
CA MET A 30 -14.08 15.35 -12.97
C MET A 30 -14.21 15.12 -14.48
N GLY A 31 -14.10 16.17 -15.30
CA GLY A 31 -13.99 16.06 -16.75
C GLY A 31 -12.67 15.38 -17.14
N TYR A 32 -11.57 15.84 -16.55
CA TYR A 32 -10.25 15.22 -16.72
C TYR A 32 -10.24 13.77 -16.22
N VAL A 33 -10.85 13.47 -15.07
CA VAL A 33 -10.94 12.11 -14.53
C VAL A 33 -11.63 11.17 -15.52
N ARG A 34 -12.78 11.58 -16.12
CA ARG A 34 -13.50 10.80 -17.12
C ARG A 34 -12.71 10.61 -18.42
N GLU A 35 -11.98 11.64 -18.86
CA GLU A 35 -11.10 11.56 -20.03
C GLU A 35 -10.00 10.52 -19.80
N MET A 36 -9.33 10.57 -18.65
CA MET A 36 -8.29 9.59 -18.29
C MET A 36 -8.83 8.17 -18.20
N ALA A 37 -10.03 7.97 -17.65
CA ALA A 37 -10.66 6.67 -17.61
C ALA A 37 -11.00 6.15 -19.03
N ALA A 38 -11.44 7.03 -19.92
CA ALA A 38 -11.70 6.68 -21.32
C ALA A 38 -10.41 6.28 -22.06
N LEU A 39 -9.33 7.03 -21.86
CA LEU A 39 -8.01 6.71 -22.42
C LEU A 39 -7.45 5.39 -21.89
N ALA A 40 -7.59 5.13 -20.58
CA ALA A 40 -7.20 3.87 -19.98
C ALA A 40 -7.95 2.70 -20.61
N LYS A 41 -9.26 2.83 -20.78
CA LYS A 41 -10.10 1.83 -21.44
C LYS A 41 -9.71 1.59 -22.90
N GLU A 42 -9.41 2.66 -23.65
CA GLU A 42 -8.94 2.55 -25.04
C GLU A 42 -7.58 1.85 -25.13
N ALA A 43 -6.70 2.10 -24.17
CA ALA A 43 -5.39 1.49 -24.08
C ALA A 43 -5.40 0.07 -23.46
N ASP A 44 -6.56 -0.49 -23.11
CA ASP A 44 -6.74 -1.76 -22.39
C ASP A 44 -5.95 -1.77 -21.05
N VAL A 45 -5.94 -0.63 -20.36
CA VAL A 45 -5.35 -0.49 -19.02
C VAL A 45 -6.45 -0.55 -17.97
N HIS A 46 -6.30 -1.46 -17.01
CA HIS A 46 -7.26 -1.66 -15.93
C HIS A 46 -6.63 -1.25 -14.60
N TYR A 47 -7.31 -0.37 -13.87
CA TYR A 47 -6.93 -0.04 -12.51
C TYR A 47 -7.70 -0.92 -11.53
N VAL A 48 -7.01 -1.55 -10.59
CA VAL A 48 -7.61 -2.53 -9.66
C VAL A 48 -7.59 -2.04 -8.21
N CYS A 49 -6.79 -1.04 -7.91
CA CYS A 49 -6.65 -0.48 -6.58
C CYS A 49 -6.47 1.05 -6.67
N TYR A 50 -7.05 1.79 -5.75
CA TYR A 50 -6.80 3.20 -5.56
C TYR A 50 -6.04 3.42 -4.24
N CYS A 51 -4.82 3.93 -4.32
CA CYS A 51 -4.02 4.25 -3.13
C CYS A 51 -4.51 5.55 -2.50
N ILE A 52 -5.07 5.47 -1.30
CA ILE A 52 -5.57 6.63 -0.58
C ILE A 52 -4.56 7.14 0.46
N PRO A 53 -4.47 8.46 0.67
CA PRO A 53 -3.80 8.98 1.84
C PRO A 53 -4.61 8.63 3.09
N MET A 54 -3.93 8.31 4.18
CA MET A 54 -4.62 8.08 5.43
C MET A 54 -5.04 9.42 6.04
N MET A 55 -6.35 9.59 6.20
CA MET A 55 -6.99 10.78 6.73
C MET A 55 -7.74 10.47 8.03
N SER A 56 -7.90 11.46 8.90
CA SER A 56 -8.65 11.28 10.13
C SER A 56 -10.15 11.44 9.88
N LEU A 57 -10.83 10.35 9.62
CA LEU A 57 -12.29 10.30 9.45
C LEU A 57 -13.03 10.31 10.79
N SER A 58 -12.41 9.79 11.85
CA SER A 58 -12.99 9.73 13.20
C SER A 58 -12.90 11.06 13.98
N GLY A 59 -12.12 12.01 13.48
CA GLY A 59 -11.83 13.27 14.17
C GLY A 59 -10.82 13.14 15.30
N ALA A 60 -10.27 11.97 15.53
CA ALA A 60 -9.21 11.80 16.53
C ALA A 60 -7.89 12.37 16.01
N ASP A 61 -7.11 12.96 16.92
CA ASP A 61 -5.77 13.40 16.61
C ASP A 61 -4.83 12.17 16.47
N HIS A 62 -3.93 12.23 15.48
CA HIS A 62 -2.93 11.19 15.35
C HIS A 62 -1.93 11.28 16.52
N PRO A 63 -1.67 10.18 17.26
CA PRO A 63 -0.88 10.23 18.50
C PRO A 63 0.57 10.70 18.30
N VAL A 64 1.09 10.62 17.07
CA VAL A 64 2.45 11.07 16.73
C VAL A 64 2.43 12.41 16.00
N ASN A 65 1.48 12.62 15.09
CA ASN A 65 1.43 13.79 14.19
C ASN A 65 0.60 14.93 14.75
N GLY A 66 -0.21 14.66 15.78
CA GLY A 66 -1.17 15.61 16.30
C GLY A 66 -2.40 15.78 15.39
N PRO A 67 -3.05 16.94 15.45
CA PRO A 67 -4.28 17.21 14.71
C PRO A 67 -4.13 17.00 13.21
N SER A 68 -5.19 16.46 12.59
CA SER A 68 -5.29 16.43 11.13
C SER A 68 -5.31 17.85 10.57
N ALA A 69 -4.61 18.06 9.45
CA ALA A 69 -4.71 19.32 8.70
C ALA A 69 -6.11 19.51 8.07
N MET A 70 -6.84 18.41 7.89
CA MET A 70 -8.15 18.36 7.27
C MET A 70 -9.22 18.18 8.34
N SER A 71 -10.33 18.96 8.27
CA SER A 71 -11.47 18.72 9.15
C SER A 71 -12.14 17.38 8.83
N VAL A 72 -12.93 16.87 9.77
CA VAL A 72 -13.67 15.61 9.56
C VAL A 72 -14.60 15.70 8.35
N GLU A 73 -15.32 16.80 8.23
CA GLU A 73 -16.25 17.04 7.12
C GLU A 73 -15.50 17.08 5.76
N ALA A 74 -14.32 17.69 5.73
CA ALA A 74 -13.48 17.73 4.54
C ALA A 74 -12.94 16.34 4.20
N ALA A 75 -12.54 15.55 5.21
CA ALA A 75 -12.09 14.19 5.02
C ALA A 75 -13.19 13.28 4.44
N HIS A 76 -14.42 13.43 4.89
CA HIS A 76 -15.57 12.70 4.33
C HIS A 76 -15.86 13.12 2.88
N ARG A 77 -15.90 14.42 2.58
CA ARG A 77 -16.08 14.88 1.18
C ARG A 77 -14.95 14.42 0.27
N TYR A 78 -13.72 14.34 0.79
CA TYR A 78 -12.59 13.79 0.07
C TYR A 78 -12.78 12.29 -0.25
N LEU A 79 -13.25 11.53 0.74
CA LEU A 79 -13.57 10.10 0.54
C LEU A 79 -14.70 9.90 -0.47
N ASP A 80 -15.77 10.70 -0.40
CA ASP A 80 -16.87 10.66 -1.36
C ASP A 80 -16.36 10.87 -2.79
N LYS A 81 -15.41 11.78 -2.97
CA LYS A 81 -14.80 12.04 -4.26
C LYS A 81 -13.90 10.86 -4.73
N ILE A 82 -13.19 10.21 -3.81
CA ILE A 82 -12.44 8.98 -4.12
C ILE A 82 -13.40 7.88 -4.58
N ILE A 83 -14.52 7.69 -3.90
CA ILE A 83 -15.54 6.70 -4.28
C ILE A 83 -16.07 6.98 -5.68
N GLU A 84 -16.39 8.26 -6.01
CA GLU A 84 -16.80 8.66 -7.37
C GLU A 84 -15.73 8.33 -8.43
N ILE A 85 -14.45 8.56 -8.11
CA ILE A 85 -13.33 8.21 -9.00
C ILE A 85 -13.23 6.69 -9.18
N CYS A 86 -13.36 5.93 -8.10
CA CYS A 86 -13.38 4.48 -8.14
C CYS A 86 -14.48 3.95 -9.05
N ASP A 87 -15.69 4.49 -8.95
CA ASP A 87 -16.82 4.13 -9.82
C ASP A 87 -16.52 4.40 -11.30
N ILE A 88 -15.92 5.55 -11.61
CA ILE A 88 -15.57 5.93 -12.99
C ILE A 88 -14.55 4.96 -13.60
N PHE A 89 -13.56 4.51 -12.81
CA PHE A 89 -12.52 3.57 -13.28
C PHE A 89 -12.89 2.09 -13.08
N GLY A 90 -14.00 1.79 -12.40
CA GLY A 90 -14.39 0.42 -12.04
C GLY A 90 -13.50 -0.21 -10.98
N ILE A 91 -12.92 0.60 -10.09
CA ILE A 91 -12.05 0.16 -8.98
C ILE A 91 -12.92 -0.21 -7.78
N ASN A 92 -12.66 -1.36 -7.19
CA ASN A 92 -13.37 -1.84 -5.99
C ASN A 92 -12.47 -2.06 -4.78
N THR A 93 -11.22 -1.59 -4.84
CA THR A 93 -10.28 -1.73 -3.73
C THR A 93 -9.54 -0.42 -3.47
N LEU A 94 -9.57 0.02 -2.23
CA LEU A 94 -8.73 1.09 -1.71
C LEU A 94 -7.54 0.48 -0.99
N GLY A 95 -6.34 1.04 -1.18
CA GLY A 95 -5.11 0.61 -0.50
C GLY A 95 -4.49 1.74 0.30
N GLY A 96 -3.79 1.42 1.35
CA GLY A 96 -3.00 2.38 2.13
C GLY A 96 -2.67 1.91 3.54
N GLY A 97 -1.71 2.59 4.16
CA GLY A 97 -1.24 2.28 5.51
C GLY A 97 -0.77 3.53 6.26
N TYR A 98 -0.50 3.37 7.55
CA TYR A 98 -0.07 4.46 8.43
C TYR A 98 1.42 4.40 8.79
N GLY A 99 2.25 3.74 8.04
CA GLY A 99 3.65 3.61 8.36
C GLY A 99 4.56 4.38 7.43
N ARG A 100 5.69 4.81 7.96
CA ARG A 100 6.81 5.37 7.22
C ARG A 100 8.10 5.01 7.92
N LEU A 101 9.19 4.89 7.16
CA LEU A 101 10.54 4.66 7.70
C LEU A 101 11.10 5.85 8.50
N GLU A 102 10.47 7.00 8.42
CA GLU A 102 10.86 8.17 9.20
C GLU A 102 10.63 7.91 10.69
N THR A 103 11.62 8.18 11.50
CA THR A 103 11.60 7.92 12.95
C THR A 103 10.39 8.49 13.69
N LYS A 104 9.79 9.54 13.13
CA LYS A 104 8.59 10.18 13.68
C LYS A 104 7.34 9.32 13.52
N TYR A 105 7.28 8.45 12.51
CA TYR A 105 6.09 7.69 12.15
C TYR A 105 6.26 6.18 12.23
N SER A 106 7.49 5.71 12.44
CA SER A 106 7.78 4.28 12.48
C SER A 106 7.55 3.69 13.87
N ARG A 107 7.42 2.37 13.93
CA ARG A 107 7.36 1.60 15.19
C ARG A 107 8.55 1.84 16.12
N TYR A 108 9.65 2.40 15.61
CA TYR A 108 10.84 2.74 16.40
C TYR A 108 10.72 4.07 17.13
N ASN A 109 9.67 4.85 16.88
CA ASN A 109 9.37 6.02 17.67
C ASN A 109 8.78 5.58 19.03
N LYS A 110 9.63 5.57 20.05
CA LYS A 110 9.26 5.13 21.40
C LYS A 110 8.45 6.16 22.20
N ALA A 111 8.16 7.33 21.61
CA ALA A 111 7.38 8.38 22.29
C ALA A 111 5.89 8.01 22.37
N VAL A 112 5.43 7.06 21.54
CA VAL A 112 4.03 6.63 21.47
C VAL A 112 3.98 5.11 21.50
N SER A 113 3.05 4.56 22.26
CA SER A 113 2.84 3.11 22.34
C SER A 113 2.08 2.57 21.14
N PHE A 114 2.23 1.27 20.86
CA PHE A 114 1.41 0.59 19.85
C PHE A 114 -0.08 0.74 20.15
N ASP A 115 -0.49 0.59 21.40
CA ASP A 115 -1.91 0.65 21.79
C ASP A 115 -2.55 2.00 21.51
N GLU A 116 -1.81 3.11 21.68
CA GLU A 116 -2.29 4.45 21.33
C GLU A 116 -2.48 4.60 19.81
N VAL A 117 -1.52 4.14 19.01
CA VAL A 117 -1.64 4.16 17.55
C VAL A 117 -2.72 3.21 17.08
N LYS A 118 -2.80 2.00 17.62
CA LYS A 118 -3.86 1.03 17.32
C LYS A 118 -5.24 1.63 17.54
N LYS A 119 -5.48 2.28 18.69
CA LYS A 119 -6.77 2.92 18.98
C LYS A 119 -7.16 3.95 17.93
N PHE A 120 -6.22 4.77 17.50
CA PHE A 120 -6.43 5.76 16.42
C PHE A 120 -6.78 5.07 15.10
N VAL A 121 -6.00 4.07 14.70
CA VAL A 121 -6.20 3.33 13.44
C VAL A 121 -7.54 2.60 13.44
N VAL A 122 -7.87 1.88 14.49
CA VAL A 122 -9.16 1.17 14.63
C VAL A 122 -10.33 2.14 14.53
N GLY A 123 -10.26 3.30 15.20
CA GLY A 123 -11.31 4.33 15.11
C GLY A 123 -11.54 4.81 13.69
N ASN A 124 -10.46 5.09 12.96
CA ASN A 124 -10.54 5.55 11.56
C ASN A 124 -11.01 4.45 10.59
N LEU A 125 -10.53 3.22 10.75
CA LEU A 125 -10.96 2.12 9.90
C LEU A 125 -12.43 1.73 10.13
N LYS A 126 -12.94 1.83 11.36
CA LYS A 126 -14.38 1.64 11.65
C LYS A 126 -15.22 2.73 10.98
N GLU A 127 -14.77 3.99 11.00
CA GLU A 127 -15.47 5.07 10.30
C GLU A 127 -15.41 4.88 8.80
N LEU A 128 -14.23 4.56 8.25
CA LEU A 128 -14.09 4.24 6.82
C LEU A 128 -15.03 3.09 6.42
N GLY A 129 -15.08 2.02 7.21
CA GLY A 129 -15.99 0.91 6.96
C GLY A 129 -17.44 1.36 6.83
N ARG A 130 -17.91 2.23 7.76
CA ARG A 130 -19.27 2.80 7.72
C ARG A 130 -19.52 3.63 6.44
N CYS A 131 -18.53 4.41 6.02
CA CYS A 131 -18.62 5.18 4.77
C CYS A 131 -18.70 4.29 3.53
N LEU A 132 -18.14 3.08 3.58
CA LEU A 132 -18.15 2.11 2.48
C LEU A 132 -19.35 1.18 2.49
N GLU A 133 -20.22 1.23 3.51
CA GLU A 133 -21.44 0.41 3.57
C GLU A 133 -22.32 0.63 2.34
N GLY A 134 -22.79 -0.45 1.75
CA GLY A 134 -23.62 -0.42 0.55
C GLY A 134 -22.88 -0.21 -0.77
N THR A 135 -21.55 -0.09 -0.72
CA THR A 135 -20.68 -0.13 -1.90
C THR A 135 -20.01 -1.49 -2.04
N ASP A 136 -19.48 -1.79 -3.23
CA ASP A 136 -18.65 -2.98 -3.48
C ASP A 136 -17.16 -2.71 -3.16
N ILE A 137 -16.84 -1.55 -2.60
CA ILE A 137 -15.45 -1.12 -2.34
C ILE A 137 -14.96 -1.73 -1.03
N MET A 138 -13.75 -2.26 -1.09
CA MET A 138 -13.00 -2.80 0.04
C MET A 138 -11.82 -1.89 0.37
N MET A 139 -11.58 -1.61 1.65
CA MET A 139 -10.31 -1.08 2.11
C MET A 139 -9.34 -2.23 2.41
N ALA A 140 -8.21 -2.23 1.77
CA ALA A 140 -7.09 -3.11 2.04
C ALA A 140 -6.04 -2.34 2.87
N TYR A 141 -6.04 -2.55 4.18
CA TYR A 141 -5.13 -1.87 5.10
C TYR A 141 -3.74 -2.52 5.09
N GLU A 142 -2.72 -1.75 4.75
CA GLU A 142 -1.37 -2.23 4.46
C GLU A 142 -0.47 -2.26 5.72
N ASN A 143 0.39 -3.28 5.82
CA ASN A 143 1.50 -3.35 6.76
C ASN A 143 2.72 -2.58 6.21
N HIS A 144 2.66 -1.25 6.20
CA HIS A 144 3.68 -0.41 5.59
C HIS A 144 4.79 -0.01 6.57
N CYS A 145 5.79 -0.89 6.79
CA CYS A 145 7.03 -0.65 7.57
C CYS A 145 6.85 -0.08 9.00
N ASP A 146 5.66 -0.24 9.58
CA ASP A 146 5.27 0.30 10.88
C ASP A 146 4.78 -0.79 11.85
N PHE A 147 3.97 -1.73 11.35
CA PHE A 147 3.39 -2.80 12.14
C PHE A 147 3.81 -4.17 11.63
N THR A 148 3.96 -5.11 12.57
CA THR A 148 4.12 -6.53 12.25
C THR A 148 2.80 -7.11 11.74
N GLY A 149 2.84 -8.24 11.05
CA GLY A 149 1.64 -8.94 10.62
C GLY A 149 0.68 -9.26 11.78
N ARG A 150 1.22 -9.62 12.93
CA ARG A 150 0.43 -9.88 14.14
C ARG A 150 -0.28 -8.61 14.65
N GLU A 151 0.39 -7.47 14.62
CA GLU A 151 -0.18 -6.18 15.04
C GLU A 151 -1.32 -5.76 14.10
N ILE A 152 -1.10 -5.86 12.77
CA ILE A 152 -2.15 -5.61 11.77
C ILE A 152 -3.34 -6.55 11.94
N ALA A 153 -3.10 -7.85 12.11
CA ALA A 153 -4.19 -8.81 12.35
C ALA A 153 -5.02 -8.41 13.57
N SER A 154 -4.37 -7.97 14.66
CA SER A 154 -5.08 -7.52 15.87
C SER A 154 -5.90 -6.23 15.67
N ILE A 155 -5.47 -5.35 14.75
CA ILE A 155 -6.23 -4.17 14.35
C ILE A 155 -7.46 -4.60 13.56
N LEU A 156 -7.28 -5.45 12.54
CA LEU A 156 -8.37 -5.91 11.68
C LEU A 156 -9.42 -6.74 12.44
N GLU A 157 -8.99 -7.54 13.41
CA GLU A 157 -9.87 -8.27 14.30
C GLU A 157 -10.74 -7.33 15.15
N GLU A 158 -10.18 -6.22 15.65
CA GLU A 158 -10.93 -5.25 16.46
C GLU A 158 -11.85 -4.37 15.60
N VAL A 159 -11.45 -4.09 14.33
CA VAL A 159 -12.29 -3.36 13.36
C VAL A 159 -13.52 -4.18 13.00
N ASP A 160 -13.36 -5.47 12.69
CA ASP A 160 -14.38 -6.45 12.33
C ASP A 160 -15.49 -5.89 11.42
N HIS A 161 -15.09 -5.37 10.25
CA HIS A 161 -16.02 -4.76 9.30
C HIS A 161 -15.97 -5.45 7.94
N PRO A 162 -17.12 -5.69 7.27
CA PRO A 162 -17.17 -6.41 5.99
C PRO A 162 -16.41 -5.72 4.85
N ASN A 163 -16.32 -4.39 4.83
CA ASN A 163 -15.60 -3.63 3.82
C ASN A 163 -14.11 -3.38 4.17
N ILE A 164 -13.62 -3.91 5.28
CA ILE A 164 -12.22 -3.72 5.71
C ILE A 164 -11.49 -5.07 5.68
N GLY A 165 -10.35 -5.09 5.03
CA GLY A 165 -9.44 -6.24 4.98
C GLY A 165 -7.98 -5.78 5.03
N GLY A 166 -7.06 -6.71 4.82
CA GLY A 166 -5.63 -6.44 4.83
C GLY A 166 -5.03 -6.42 3.42
N MET A 167 -4.11 -5.50 3.19
CA MET A 167 -3.13 -5.58 2.11
C MET A 167 -1.84 -6.13 2.72
N PHE A 168 -1.49 -7.34 2.33
CA PHE A 168 -0.25 -7.92 2.79
C PHE A 168 0.90 -7.49 1.89
N ASP A 169 1.68 -6.50 2.33
CA ASP A 169 2.95 -6.19 1.70
C ASP A 169 4.02 -7.13 2.25
N ILE A 170 4.38 -8.09 1.42
CA ILE A 170 5.21 -9.24 1.79
C ILE A 170 6.62 -8.81 2.21
N GLY A 171 7.17 -7.77 1.56
CA GLY A 171 8.52 -7.30 1.83
C GLY A 171 8.66 -6.39 3.06
N ASN A 172 7.59 -5.70 3.44
CA ASN A 172 7.67 -4.67 4.50
C ASN A 172 7.99 -5.25 5.87
N GLY A 173 7.64 -6.51 6.14
CA GLY A 173 8.06 -7.20 7.36
C GLY A 173 9.58 -7.27 7.50
N ALA A 174 10.30 -7.60 6.43
CA ALA A 174 11.76 -7.67 6.46
C ALA A 174 12.41 -6.32 6.80
N VAL A 175 11.85 -5.21 6.33
CA VAL A 175 12.36 -3.85 6.59
C VAL A 175 12.29 -3.51 8.08
N ILE A 176 11.32 -4.05 8.82
CA ILE A 176 11.18 -3.87 10.27
C ILE A 176 11.74 -5.05 11.08
N CYS A 177 12.61 -5.83 10.46
CA CYS A 177 13.26 -6.99 11.08
C CYS A 177 12.29 -8.09 11.55
N CYS A 178 11.16 -8.26 10.85
CA CYS A 178 10.25 -9.38 11.02
C CYS A 178 10.49 -10.41 9.91
N ASP A 179 10.10 -11.66 10.19
CA ASP A 179 10.10 -12.72 9.19
C ASP A 179 8.81 -12.66 8.37
N PRO A 180 8.87 -12.35 7.05
CA PRO A 180 7.68 -12.28 6.21
C PRO A 180 6.89 -13.60 6.15
N MET A 181 7.57 -14.76 6.24
CA MET A 181 6.91 -16.05 6.24
C MET A 181 6.16 -16.32 7.56
N ALA A 182 6.62 -15.74 8.67
CA ALA A 182 5.88 -15.78 9.94
C ALA A 182 4.71 -14.77 9.93
N ASP A 183 4.90 -13.59 9.35
CA ASP A 183 3.86 -12.55 9.27
C ASP A 183 2.64 -12.99 8.44
N VAL A 184 2.85 -13.77 7.37
CA VAL A 184 1.74 -14.26 6.54
C VAL A 184 0.75 -15.13 7.31
N GLU A 185 1.21 -15.86 8.33
CA GLU A 185 0.34 -16.69 9.18
C GLU A 185 -0.77 -15.87 9.86
N TYR A 186 -0.47 -14.62 10.22
CA TYR A 186 -1.41 -13.70 10.83
C TYR A 186 -2.24 -12.92 9.80
N LEU A 187 -1.64 -12.54 8.67
CA LEU A 187 -2.26 -11.66 7.69
C LEU A 187 -3.12 -12.39 6.66
N ALA A 188 -2.77 -13.62 6.29
CA ALA A 188 -3.48 -14.36 5.27
C ALA A 188 -5.01 -14.48 5.50
N PRO A 189 -5.53 -14.67 6.73
CA PRO A 189 -6.97 -14.72 6.97
C PRO A 189 -7.72 -13.43 6.60
N TRP A 190 -7.04 -12.30 6.61
CA TRP A 190 -7.58 -10.97 6.39
C TRP A 190 -7.26 -10.43 5.00
N ALA A 191 -6.37 -11.08 4.26
CA ALA A 191 -5.86 -10.58 2.99
C ALA A 191 -6.97 -10.44 1.95
N VAL A 192 -7.06 -9.27 1.34
CA VAL A 192 -7.87 -8.95 0.16
C VAL A 192 -7.00 -8.44 -0.98
N ALA A 193 -5.79 -8.00 -0.66
CA ALA A 193 -4.75 -7.64 -1.61
C ALA A 193 -3.36 -7.99 -1.06
N ALA A 194 -2.37 -8.10 -1.93
CA ALA A 194 -0.97 -8.27 -1.54
C ALA A 194 -0.04 -7.55 -2.51
N HIS A 195 1.03 -6.95 -1.97
CA HIS A 195 2.18 -6.45 -2.71
C HIS A 195 3.32 -7.47 -2.66
N PHE A 196 3.86 -7.78 -3.83
CA PHE A 196 4.96 -8.72 -3.99
C PHE A 196 6.24 -7.94 -4.29
N LYS A 197 7.17 -7.99 -3.37
CA LYS A 197 8.54 -7.48 -3.49
C LYS A 197 9.48 -8.46 -2.83
N ASP A 198 10.75 -8.41 -3.21
CA ASP A 198 11.76 -9.32 -2.66
C ASP A 198 13.04 -8.55 -2.31
N PHE A 199 13.79 -9.08 -1.37
CA PHE A 199 15.03 -8.50 -0.90
C PHE A 199 16.11 -9.55 -0.80
N LYS A 200 17.31 -9.19 -1.18
CA LYS A 200 18.52 -9.97 -0.90
C LYS A 200 19.39 -9.28 0.15
N VAL A 201 20.08 -10.07 0.93
CA VAL A 201 21.08 -9.59 1.88
C VAL A 201 22.39 -9.39 1.11
N ILE A 202 22.94 -8.19 1.19
CA ILE A 202 24.22 -7.86 0.55
C ILE A 202 25.16 -7.24 1.58
N ASP A 203 26.47 -7.24 1.24
CA ASP A 203 27.44 -6.46 2.01
C ASP A 203 27.07 -4.98 2.01
N ASN A 204 27.18 -4.35 3.16
CA ASN A 204 26.94 -2.92 3.27
C ASN A 204 28.07 -2.15 2.56
N PRO A 205 27.82 -1.44 1.45
CA PRO A 205 28.87 -0.78 0.68
C PRO A 205 29.51 0.40 1.39
N VAL A 206 28.88 0.89 2.47
CA VAL A 206 29.41 1.98 3.30
C VAL A 206 29.95 1.48 4.64
N PHE A 207 30.13 0.17 4.80
CA PHE A 207 30.67 -0.42 6.02
C PHE A 207 32.17 -0.13 6.14
N GLU A 208 32.55 0.63 7.15
CA GLU A 208 33.95 1.04 7.42
C GLU A 208 34.61 0.25 8.56
N HIS A 209 34.11 -0.93 8.87
CA HIS A 209 34.59 -1.77 10.00
C HIS A 209 34.41 -1.13 11.38
N LEU A 210 33.60 -0.11 11.49
CA LEU A 210 33.15 0.43 12.75
C LEU A 210 32.02 -0.44 13.27
N TRP A 211 32.19 -1.01 14.45
CA TRP A 211 31.16 -1.87 15.05
C TRP A 211 29.83 -1.16 15.39
N GLN A 212 29.70 0.08 15.01
CA GLN A 212 28.46 0.85 15.00
C GLN A 212 27.67 0.68 13.71
N ASP A 213 28.29 0.15 12.65
CA ASP A 213 27.67 -0.05 11.35
C ASP A 213 27.21 -1.50 11.17
N MET A 214 26.09 -1.67 10.47
CA MET A 214 25.62 -3.00 10.08
C MET A 214 26.45 -3.51 8.89
N PRO A 215 27.12 -4.70 9.01
CA PRO A 215 27.93 -5.23 7.93
C PRO A 215 27.11 -5.70 6.73
N MET A 216 25.82 -5.97 6.92
CA MET A 216 24.90 -6.45 5.91
C MET A 216 23.67 -5.55 5.85
N ILE A 217 23.13 -5.37 4.66
CA ILE A 217 21.88 -4.61 4.42
C ILE A 217 20.95 -5.36 3.51
N LEU A 218 19.67 -5.01 3.55
CA LEU A 218 18.67 -5.46 2.58
C LEU A 218 18.74 -4.58 1.33
N LYS A 219 18.72 -5.21 0.16
CA LYS A 219 18.60 -4.56 -1.15
C LYS A 219 17.45 -5.20 -1.90
N GLY A 220 16.57 -4.40 -2.49
CA GLY A 220 15.51 -4.88 -3.39
C GLY A 220 16.09 -5.65 -4.57
N CYS A 221 15.43 -6.73 -4.97
CA CYS A 221 15.82 -7.58 -6.09
C CYS A 221 14.57 -8.07 -6.86
N LEU A 222 14.80 -8.78 -7.93
CA LEU A 222 13.71 -9.44 -8.67
C LEU A 222 13.08 -10.54 -7.81
N LEU A 223 11.78 -10.78 -8.03
CA LEU A 223 11.04 -11.80 -7.28
C LEU A 223 11.70 -13.18 -7.47
N GLY A 224 11.90 -13.88 -6.37
CA GLY A 224 12.54 -15.20 -6.33
C GLY A 224 14.07 -15.17 -6.31
N GLU A 225 14.72 -14.01 -6.34
CA GLU A 225 16.18 -13.87 -6.18
C GLU A 225 16.59 -13.55 -4.74
N GLY A 226 15.63 -13.32 -3.87
CA GLY A 226 15.84 -12.84 -2.52
C GLY A 226 15.60 -13.88 -1.43
N ILE A 227 15.20 -13.38 -0.28
CA ILE A 227 15.03 -14.17 0.94
C ILE A 227 13.59 -14.63 1.18
N ILE A 228 12.64 -14.21 0.35
CA ILE A 228 11.22 -14.50 0.54
C ILE A 228 10.84 -15.81 -0.16
N ASP A 229 10.28 -16.75 0.60
CA ASP A 229 9.71 -17.98 0.06
C ASP A 229 8.25 -17.72 -0.36
N PHE A 230 8.05 -17.40 -1.65
CA PHE A 230 6.73 -17.12 -2.20
C PHE A 230 5.82 -18.35 -2.23
N ASP A 231 6.36 -19.56 -2.20
CA ASP A 231 5.55 -20.77 -2.10
C ASP A 231 4.89 -20.88 -0.73
N VAL A 232 5.63 -20.57 0.34
CA VAL A 232 5.07 -20.49 1.70
C VAL A 232 3.98 -19.41 1.76
N ILE A 233 4.24 -18.24 1.20
CA ILE A 233 3.29 -17.10 1.18
C ILE A 233 2.01 -17.49 0.45
N MET A 234 2.11 -17.96 -0.80
CA MET A 234 0.95 -18.30 -1.62
C MET A 234 0.13 -19.43 -1.02
N LYS A 235 0.79 -20.44 -0.48
CA LYS A 235 0.11 -21.54 0.21
C LYS A 235 -0.72 -21.02 1.39
N ALA A 236 -0.14 -20.19 2.25
CA ALA A 236 -0.85 -19.61 3.39
C ALA A 236 -2.05 -18.76 2.94
N ILE A 237 -1.88 -17.92 1.92
CA ILE A 237 -2.96 -17.11 1.34
C ILE A 237 -4.08 -18.03 0.79
N CYS A 238 -3.72 -19.03 -0.03
CA CYS A 238 -4.70 -19.93 -0.64
C CYS A 238 -5.45 -20.79 0.39
N GLU A 239 -4.81 -21.17 1.48
CA GLU A 239 -5.44 -21.96 2.53
C GLU A 239 -6.31 -21.11 3.48
N LYS A 240 -5.85 -19.92 3.86
CA LYS A 240 -6.40 -19.14 4.99
C LYS A 240 -7.22 -17.92 4.61
N ALA A 241 -7.01 -17.34 3.44
CA ALA A 241 -7.75 -16.14 3.04
C ALA A 241 -9.26 -16.41 3.03
N LYS A 242 -10.01 -15.62 3.80
CA LYS A 242 -11.47 -15.72 3.87
C LYS A 242 -12.15 -15.29 2.58
N ARG A 243 -11.49 -14.44 1.79
CA ARG A 243 -11.99 -13.83 0.55
C ARG A 243 -11.06 -14.14 -0.61
N LYS A 244 -11.03 -15.39 -1.04
CA LYS A 244 -10.15 -15.85 -2.14
C LYS A 244 -10.55 -15.33 -3.51
N GLN A 245 -11.85 -15.07 -3.70
CA GLN A 245 -12.38 -14.53 -4.94
C GLN A 245 -12.06 -13.03 -5.00
N ASN A 246 -11.49 -12.61 -6.11
CA ASN A 246 -11.12 -11.21 -6.37
C ASN A 246 -9.94 -10.67 -5.52
N MET A 247 -9.10 -11.54 -4.97
CA MET A 247 -7.86 -11.07 -4.34
C MET A 247 -6.95 -10.43 -5.38
N ILE A 248 -6.44 -9.25 -5.05
CA ILE A 248 -5.54 -8.50 -5.92
C ILE A 248 -4.10 -8.80 -5.51
N LEU A 249 -3.32 -9.35 -6.46
CA LEU A 249 -1.89 -9.58 -6.29
C LEU A 249 -1.13 -8.59 -7.16
N MET A 250 -0.36 -7.72 -6.55
CA MET A 250 0.38 -6.64 -7.22
C MET A 250 1.87 -6.87 -7.12
N ALA A 251 2.56 -6.86 -8.25
CA ALA A 251 4.01 -6.82 -8.28
C ALA A 251 4.46 -5.37 -7.96
N GLU A 252 5.33 -5.21 -6.99
CA GLU A 252 5.90 -3.93 -6.61
C GLU A 252 7.43 -3.96 -6.69
N PRO A 253 8.04 -3.55 -7.83
CA PRO A 253 9.48 -3.54 -8.01
C PRO A 253 10.15 -2.39 -7.24
N ALA A 254 9.81 -2.27 -5.95
CA ALA A 254 10.36 -1.24 -5.08
C ALA A 254 11.81 -1.57 -4.69
N PHE A 255 12.61 -0.51 -4.53
CA PHE A 255 14.00 -0.58 -4.04
C PHE A 255 14.97 -1.37 -4.93
N ILE A 256 14.61 -1.68 -6.18
CA ILE A 256 15.55 -2.23 -7.15
C ILE A 256 16.35 -1.07 -7.74
N LEU A 257 17.61 -0.99 -7.34
CA LEU A 257 18.53 -0.01 -7.89
C LEU A 257 19.36 -0.67 -8.99
N PRO A 258 19.55 0.02 -10.12
CA PRO A 258 20.41 -0.47 -11.17
C PRO A 258 21.85 -0.63 -10.67
N GLU A 259 22.55 -1.66 -11.13
CA GLU A 259 23.95 -1.91 -10.76
C GLU A 259 24.92 -0.92 -11.41
N LYS A 260 24.49 -0.25 -12.46
CA LYS A 260 25.25 0.78 -13.17
C LYS A 260 24.52 2.13 -13.12
N HIS A 261 25.29 3.20 -13.19
CA HIS A 261 24.71 4.51 -13.42
C HIS A 261 24.19 4.62 -14.86
N TYR A 262 22.95 5.06 -15.00
CA TYR A 262 22.39 5.40 -16.30
C TYR A 262 22.62 6.88 -16.59
N ASN A 263 23.01 7.15 -17.84
CA ASN A 263 23.32 8.51 -18.26
C ASN A 263 22.12 9.25 -18.86
N CYS A 264 21.01 8.56 -19.10
CA CYS A 264 19.81 9.14 -19.65
C CYS A 264 18.53 8.45 -19.15
N LEU A 265 17.41 9.17 -19.22
CA LEU A 265 16.09 8.68 -18.81
C LEU A 265 15.63 7.47 -19.62
N GLU A 266 16.00 7.36 -20.88
CA GLU A 266 15.60 6.26 -21.73
C GLU A 266 16.19 4.91 -21.26
N GLU A 267 17.48 4.90 -20.87
CA GLU A 267 18.10 3.71 -20.28
C GLU A 267 17.46 3.32 -18.94
N MET A 268 17.12 4.32 -18.11
CA MET A 268 16.40 4.06 -16.85
C MET A 268 15.01 3.48 -17.12
N HIS A 269 14.25 4.06 -18.05
CA HIS A 269 12.93 3.54 -18.40
C HIS A 269 13.01 2.14 -19.05
N GLN A 270 14.06 1.83 -19.77
CA GLN A 270 14.26 0.47 -20.27
C GLN A 270 14.50 -0.51 -19.14
N PHE A 271 15.36 -0.15 -18.20
CA PHE A 271 15.61 -0.96 -17.01
C PHE A 271 14.31 -1.21 -16.19
N ASP A 272 13.53 -0.16 -15.95
CA ASP A 272 12.26 -0.28 -15.23
C ASP A 272 11.27 -1.19 -15.96
N ARG A 273 11.18 -1.08 -17.29
CA ARG A 273 10.35 -1.97 -18.10
C ARG A 273 10.82 -3.42 -18.02
N GLU A 274 12.13 -3.68 -18.10
CA GLU A 274 12.70 -5.02 -18.00
C GLU A 274 12.41 -5.65 -16.64
N CYS A 275 12.58 -4.89 -15.55
CA CYS A 275 12.19 -5.33 -14.20
C CYS A 275 10.69 -5.63 -14.12
N THR A 276 9.86 -4.75 -14.63
CA THR A 276 8.40 -4.93 -14.62
C THR A 276 7.99 -6.20 -15.36
N TYR A 277 8.55 -6.46 -16.55
CA TYR A 277 8.25 -7.69 -17.28
C TYR A 277 8.66 -8.95 -16.52
N GLN A 278 9.81 -8.94 -15.87
CA GLN A 278 10.26 -10.08 -15.06
C GLN A 278 9.36 -10.31 -13.84
N PHE A 279 8.90 -9.23 -13.19
CA PHE A 279 7.92 -9.33 -12.11
C PHE A 279 6.60 -9.94 -12.59
N VAL A 280 6.07 -9.46 -13.70
CA VAL A 280 4.81 -9.96 -14.27
C VAL A 280 4.93 -11.44 -14.65
N ASP A 281 6.02 -11.83 -15.31
CA ASP A 281 6.28 -13.23 -15.69
C ASP A 281 6.38 -14.14 -14.46
N PHE A 282 7.09 -13.71 -13.42
CA PHE A 282 7.17 -14.43 -12.17
C PHE A 282 5.80 -14.61 -11.51
N MET A 283 5.04 -13.51 -11.40
CA MET A 283 3.71 -13.53 -10.80
C MET A 283 2.73 -14.41 -11.55
N GLN A 284 2.75 -14.40 -12.88
CA GLN A 284 1.92 -15.27 -13.70
C GLN A 284 2.22 -16.76 -13.41
N LYS A 285 3.49 -17.13 -13.43
CA LYS A 285 3.92 -18.49 -13.11
C LYS A 285 3.55 -18.92 -11.68
N LEU A 286 3.67 -17.99 -10.74
CA LEU A 286 3.32 -18.24 -9.35
C LEU A 286 1.80 -18.48 -9.21
N VAL A 287 0.97 -17.65 -9.82
CA VAL A 287 -0.50 -17.80 -9.79
C VAL A 287 -0.98 -19.07 -10.50
N GLU A 288 -0.34 -19.46 -11.62
CA GLU A 288 -0.68 -20.70 -12.34
C GLU A 288 -0.41 -21.96 -11.51
N LYS A 289 0.47 -21.87 -10.52
CA LYS A 289 0.84 -22.99 -9.65
C LYS A 289 -0.19 -23.22 -8.54
N TYR A 290 -0.93 -22.19 -8.12
CA TYR A 290 -1.87 -22.21 -7.02
C TYR A 290 -3.31 -21.89 -7.44
#